data_fcb2ecf56dcadc1143e2d1571f7ec277
#
_entry.id   fcb2ecf56dcadc1143e2d1571f7ec277
#
_cell.length_a   1.000
_cell.length_b   1.000
_cell.length_c   1.000
_cell.angle_alpha   90.00
_cell.angle_beta   90.00
_cell.angle_gamma   90.00
#
_symmetry.space_group_name_H-M   'P 1'
#
loop_
_entity.id
_entity.type
_entity.pdbx_description
1 polymer ?
#
loop_
_entity_poly.entity_id
_entity_poly.type
_entity_poly.pdbx_seq_one_letter_code
_entity_poly.pdbx_strand_id
1 'polypeptide(L)'
;MRRVESKAVPHALKPGWVLTVLLGAVTASAARADDWPQWMGPRRDGVWRETGILKEFPKGGAKVLWRTPIGGGYAGPAVADGRVYVTDRILPEGAKNPANPFGRDKVTGKERILCLKEATGEVLWKHAYDCPYRLSYPAGPRATPVVHGGKVYTLGAMGDLLCLNAADGKVLWSKNFPRDFKARVPMWGFAAHPLLDGDQIICLVGGENSAVVAFDKDSGKELWRALSMKSSDMGYCPPMIFKVGGRRQLIVWHPESVNSLDPETGKLYWSQEFPVKANLTIPTPRLDGGLLLVSSFYDGSMMLKLDAKEPAATVLWKGKSHSETRTDGLHSIISTPFIKDGYIYGVCSYGQLRCLKEATGERVWQTLAATTDGEPIRWANAFLVPQGDRFFLFNDQGDLIIARLTPKGYDEISRTHILEPTNRMANRPVVWSHPAFANRHVYARNDKEIVCVDVAADHGADK
;
A
#
# COMPACT_ATOMS: atom_id res chain seq x y z
N MET A 1 -40.04 84.51 -50.52
CA MET A 1 -40.30 83.03 -50.56
C MET A 1 -38.99 82.30 -50.55
N ARG A 2 -38.79 81.55 -49.56
CA ARG A 2 -37.93 80.39 -49.24
C ARG A 2 -37.36 80.51 -47.81
N ARG A 3 -37.89 79.64 -46.96
CA ARG A 3 -37.42 79.40 -45.58
C ARG A 3 -36.01 78.80 -45.63
N VAL A 4 -35.14 79.26 -44.75
CA VAL A 4 -33.87 78.60 -44.44
C VAL A 4 -33.97 78.03 -43.05
N GLU A 5 -33.88 76.72 -42.98
CA GLU A 5 -33.87 75.98 -41.73
C GLU A 5 -32.47 76.01 -41.13
N SER A 6 -32.39 76.31 -39.85
CA SER A 6 -31.16 76.22 -39.02
C SER A 6 -30.93 74.79 -38.56
N LYS A 7 -29.78 74.22 -38.91
CA LYS A 7 -29.32 72.92 -38.35
C LYS A 7 -28.60 73.15 -37.02
N ALA A 8 -29.11 72.52 -35.97
CA ALA A 8 -28.44 72.40 -34.67
C ALA A 8 -27.33 71.36 -34.73
N VAL A 9 -26.17 71.72 -34.18
CA VAL A 9 -24.99 70.81 -33.99
C VAL A 9 -25.08 70.13 -32.68
N PRO A 10 -24.96 68.80 -32.55
CA PRO A 10 -24.95 68.13 -31.25
C PRO A 10 -23.53 68.17 -30.64
N HIS A 11 -23.49 68.51 -29.33
CA HIS A 11 -22.28 68.41 -28.51
C HIS A 11 -21.90 66.95 -28.28
N ALA A 12 -20.65 66.59 -28.61
CA ALA A 12 -20.03 65.29 -28.27
C ALA A 12 -19.65 65.22 -26.79
N LEU A 13 -20.24 64.26 -26.08
CA LEU A 13 -19.84 63.85 -24.75
C LEU A 13 -18.53 63.02 -24.83
N LYS A 14 -17.52 63.43 -24.07
CA LYS A 14 -16.26 62.71 -23.89
C LYS A 14 -16.49 61.38 -23.10
N PRO A 15 -15.92 60.22 -23.49
CA PRO A 15 -16.03 59.00 -22.69
C PRO A 15 -15.14 59.09 -21.46
N GLY A 16 -15.75 59.00 -20.28
CA GLY A 16 -15.02 58.81 -19.02
C GLY A 16 -14.52 57.37 -18.90
N TRP A 17 -13.23 57.22 -18.67
CA TRP A 17 -12.60 55.94 -18.40
C TRP A 17 -13.00 55.46 -17.00
N VAL A 18 -13.83 54.40 -16.93
CA VAL A 18 -14.09 53.69 -15.69
C VAL A 18 -12.98 52.64 -15.52
N LEU A 19 -12.09 52.87 -14.58
CA LEU A 19 -11.04 51.94 -14.16
C LEU A 19 -11.68 50.86 -13.33
N THR A 20 -12.00 49.70 -13.94
CA THR A 20 -12.46 48.52 -13.23
C THR A 20 -11.26 47.83 -12.59
N VAL A 21 -11.05 48.03 -11.29
CA VAL A 21 -10.07 47.26 -10.49
C VAL A 21 -10.62 45.85 -10.32
N LEU A 22 -10.11 44.89 -11.09
CA LEU A 22 -10.31 43.47 -10.86
C LEU A 22 -9.51 43.09 -9.60
N LEU A 23 -10.16 43.00 -8.44
CA LEU A 23 -9.63 42.30 -7.28
C LEU A 23 -9.57 40.80 -7.66
N GLY A 24 -8.40 40.32 -8.04
CA GLY A 24 -8.11 38.91 -8.14
C GLY A 24 -8.20 38.27 -6.74
N ALA A 25 -9.28 37.58 -6.46
CA ALA A 25 -9.35 36.72 -5.29
C ALA A 25 -8.31 35.59 -5.49
N VAL A 26 -7.17 35.71 -4.80
CA VAL A 26 -6.24 34.60 -4.61
C VAL A 26 -7.00 33.60 -3.74
N THR A 27 -7.66 32.64 -4.38
CA THR A 27 -8.17 31.47 -3.68
C THR A 27 -6.95 30.70 -3.17
N ALA A 28 -6.60 30.88 -1.88
CA ALA A 28 -5.70 29.99 -1.20
C ALA A 28 -6.30 28.58 -1.37
N SER A 29 -5.64 27.77 -2.20
CA SER A 29 -6.00 26.36 -2.35
C SER A 29 -5.83 25.75 -0.96
N ALA A 30 -6.93 25.53 -0.24
CA ALA A 30 -6.88 24.83 1.02
C ALA A 30 -6.12 23.52 0.77
N ALA A 31 -5.07 23.28 1.55
CA ALA A 31 -4.30 22.05 1.49
C ALA A 31 -5.31 20.90 1.65
N ARG A 32 -5.52 20.15 0.57
CA ARG A 32 -6.49 19.06 0.55
C ARG A 32 -5.92 17.95 1.41
N ALA A 33 -6.61 17.62 2.48
CA ALA A 33 -6.38 16.43 3.24
C ALA A 33 -6.82 15.23 2.38
N ASP A 34 -5.98 14.23 2.26
CA ASP A 34 -6.26 13.03 1.47
C ASP A 34 -6.38 11.82 2.39
N ASP A 35 -7.47 11.07 2.24
CA ASP A 35 -7.65 9.77 2.88
C ASP A 35 -6.62 8.73 2.36
N TRP A 36 -6.44 7.65 3.14
CA TRP A 36 -5.64 6.47 2.77
C TRP A 36 -6.53 5.21 2.81
N PRO A 37 -7.51 5.08 1.89
CA PRO A 37 -8.64 4.15 2.04
C PRO A 37 -8.31 2.69 1.74
N GLN A 38 -7.10 2.37 1.32
CA GLN A 38 -6.67 1.04 0.90
C GLN A 38 -5.15 0.90 0.93
N TRP A 39 -4.67 -0.32 0.62
CA TRP A 39 -3.25 -0.61 0.42
C TRP A 39 -2.60 0.40 -0.54
N MET A 40 -1.49 1.01 -0.09
CA MET A 40 -0.72 2.01 -0.83
C MET A 40 -1.52 3.28 -1.20
N GLY A 41 -2.55 3.62 -0.43
CA GLY A 41 -3.28 4.87 -0.53
C GLY A 41 -4.30 4.95 -1.66
N PRO A 42 -4.85 6.16 -1.92
CA PRO A 42 -6.01 6.32 -2.79
C PRO A 42 -5.77 5.89 -4.24
N ARG A 43 -4.54 5.97 -4.74
CA ARG A 43 -4.16 5.56 -6.10
C ARG A 43 -3.42 4.23 -6.16
N ARG A 44 -3.25 3.54 -5.03
CA ARG A 44 -2.46 2.30 -4.90
C ARG A 44 -1.01 2.42 -5.40
N ASP A 45 -0.45 3.60 -5.39
CA ASP A 45 0.91 3.87 -5.86
C ASP A 45 1.90 4.18 -4.72
N GLY A 46 1.42 4.21 -3.48
CA GLY A 46 2.23 4.44 -2.28
C GLY A 46 2.79 5.86 -2.17
N VAL A 47 2.24 6.82 -2.91
CA VAL A 47 2.71 8.21 -2.93
C VAL A 47 1.83 9.08 -2.05
N TRP A 48 2.42 9.73 -1.08
CA TRP A 48 1.75 10.70 -0.23
C TRP A 48 1.80 12.10 -0.85
N ARG A 49 0.64 12.64 -1.21
CA ARG A 49 0.55 13.88 -2.00
C ARG A 49 0.12 15.10 -1.21
N GLU A 50 -0.13 14.95 0.07
CA GLU A 50 -0.53 16.06 0.92
C GLU A 50 0.59 17.11 1.05
N THR A 51 0.16 18.35 1.23
CA THR A 51 1.03 19.50 1.51
C THR A 51 0.88 19.94 2.97
N GLY A 52 1.78 20.81 3.44
CA GLY A 52 1.77 21.23 4.84
C GLY A 52 2.25 20.12 5.77
N ILE A 53 3.25 19.35 5.35
CA ILE A 53 3.87 18.26 6.11
C ILE A 53 5.22 18.75 6.66
N LEU A 54 5.55 18.39 7.89
CA LEU A 54 6.83 18.68 8.54
C LEU A 54 8.01 18.40 7.58
N LYS A 55 8.97 19.32 7.51
CA LYS A 55 10.21 19.13 6.74
C LYS A 55 11.20 18.25 7.50
N GLU A 56 11.19 18.34 8.81
CA GLU A 56 11.99 17.57 9.77
C GLU A 56 11.19 17.40 11.06
N PHE A 57 11.50 16.40 11.86
CA PHE A 57 10.85 16.20 13.15
C PHE A 57 11.41 17.18 14.18
N PRO A 58 10.57 17.69 15.10
CA PRO A 58 11.04 18.49 16.25
C PRO A 58 12.07 17.71 17.10
N LYS A 59 12.92 18.42 17.85
CA LYS A 59 13.91 17.81 18.77
C LYS A 59 13.31 16.82 19.77
N GLY A 60 12.02 17.01 20.16
CA GLY A 60 11.30 16.09 21.03
C GLY A 60 10.60 14.93 20.33
N GLY A 61 10.80 14.77 19.02
CA GLY A 61 10.11 13.79 18.17
C GLY A 61 8.75 14.28 17.67
N ALA A 62 8.10 13.48 16.84
CA ALA A 62 6.76 13.78 16.35
C ALA A 62 5.71 13.57 17.47
N LYS A 63 4.69 14.42 17.49
CA LYS A 63 3.65 14.38 18.51
C LYS A 63 2.70 13.19 18.26
N VAL A 64 2.57 12.29 19.24
CA VAL A 64 1.53 11.27 19.24
C VAL A 64 0.23 11.89 19.75
N LEU A 65 -0.81 11.87 18.91
CA LEU A 65 -2.12 12.43 19.28
C LEU A 65 -2.93 11.46 20.14
N TRP A 66 -2.90 10.18 19.79
CA TRP A 66 -3.57 9.13 20.53
C TRP A 66 -2.92 7.76 20.29
N ARG A 67 -3.16 6.84 21.24
CA ARG A 67 -2.82 5.42 21.19
C ARG A 67 -4.05 4.60 21.55
N THR A 68 -4.37 3.57 20.76
CA THR A 68 -5.51 2.69 21.03
C THR A 68 -5.04 1.25 21.11
N PRO A 69 -5.36 0.51 22.20
CA PRO A 69 -5.04 -0.89 22.32
C PRO A 69 -5.73 -1.74 21.26
N ILE A 70 -4.97 -2.59 20.58
CA ILE A 70 -5.45 -3.59 19.60
C ILE A 70 -4.74 -4.92 19.82
N GLY A 71 -5.15 -5.95 19.08
CA GLY A 71 -4.49 -7.26 19.06
C GLY A 71 -3.40 -7.36 17.99
N GLY A 72 -2.87 -8.59 17.82
CA GLY A 72 -1.81 -8.90 16.88
C GLY A 72 -2.24 -8.79 15.40
N GLY A 73 -1.27 -8.57 14.50
CA GLY A 73 -1.50 -8.55 13.05
C GLY A 73 -0.44 -7.80 12.27
N TYR A 74 -0.46 -8.01 10.97
CA TYR A 74 0.48 -7.41 10.01
C TYR A 74 -0.18 -6.43 9.04
N ALA A 75 -1.52 -6.39 9.01
CA ALA A 75 -2.26 -5.50 8.16
C ALA A 75 -2.04 -4.04 8.57
N GLY A 76 -1.69 -3.18 7.64
CA GLY A 76 -1.75 -1.75 7.84
C GLY A 76 -3.18 -1.24 7.96
N PRO A 77 -3.43 -0.09 8.60
CA PRO A 77 -4.75 0.51 8.69
C PRO A 77 -5.18 1.13 7.35
N ALA A 78 -6.48 1.31 7.18
CA ALA A 78 -7.08 2.18 6.18
C ALA A 78 -7.73 3.38 6.87
N VAL A 79 -7.63 4.56 6.26
CA VAL A 79 -8.21 5.81 6.80
C VAL A 79 -9.14 6.40 5.76
N ALA A 80 -10.40 6.61 6.12
CA ALA A 80 -11.39 7.21 5.23
C ALA A 80 -12.56 7.80 6.01
N ASP A 81 -13.07 8.92 5.54
CA ASP A 81 -14.28 9.57 6.05
C ASP A 81 -14.23 9.82 7.58
N GLY A 82 -13.09 10.28 8.09
CA GLY A 82 -12.88 10.57 9.51
C GLY A 82 -12.81 9.33 10.41
N ARG A 83 -12.50 8.17 9.83
CA ARG A 83 -12.41 6.88 10.53
C ARG A 83 -11.14 6.13 10.16
N VAL A 84 -10.64 5.33 11.12
CA VAL A 84 -9.52 4.42 10.93
C VAL A 84 -10.02 2.99 11.07
N TYR A 85 -9.75 2.18 10.06
CA TYR A 85 -10.14 0.77 10.03
C TYR A 85 -8.89 -0.09 10.16
N VAL A 86 -8.88 -0.97 11.14
CA VAL A 86 -7.77 -1.88 11.41
C VAL A 86 -8.28 -3.29 11.69
N THR A 87 -7.56 -4.29 11.19
CA THR A 87 -7.84 -5.69 11.49
C THR A 87 -6.81 -6.24 12.45
N ASP A 88 -7.25 -7.06 13.40
CA ASP A 88 -6.37 -7.69 14.38
C ASP A 88 -6.84 -9.09 14.75
N ARG A 89 -6.06 -9.77 15.58
CA ARG A 89 -6.40 -11.05 16.15
C ARG A 89 -6.21 -11.05 17.66
N ILE A 90 -7.17 -11.61 18.37
CA ILE A 90 -7.09 -11.86 19.82
C ILE A 90 -7.08 -13.34 20.11
N LEU A 91 -6.31 -13.72 21.12
CA LEU A 91 -6.25 -15.06 21.65
C LEU A 91 -7.17 -15.18 22.87
N PRO A 92 -7.67 -16.39 23.21
CA PRO A 92 -8.27 -16.64 24.49
C PRO A 92 -7.30 -16.32 25.63
N GLU A 93 -7.83 -16.03 26.80
CA GLU A 93 -7.03 -15.78 28.00
C GLU A 93 -6.05 -16.93 28.25
N GLY A 94 -4.80 -16.62 28.58
CA GLY A 94 -3.72 -17.58 28.81
C GLY A 94 -3.15 -18.22 27.52
N ALA A 95 -3.82 -18.14 26.37
CA ALA A 95 -3.31 -18.71 25.14
C ALA A 95 -2.16 -17.85 24.56
N LYS A 96 -1.20 -18.53 23.90
CA LYS A 96 -0.04 -17.89 23.26
C LYS A 96 0.14 -18.44 21.84
N ASN A 97 0.69 -17.61 20.96
CA ASN A 97 1.19 -18.10 19.69
C ASN A 97 2.38 -19.03 19.90
N PRO A 98 2.66 -19.98 18.96
CA PRO A 98 3.80 -20.88 19.04
C PRO A 98 5.12 -20.11 19.24
N ALA A 99 6.01 -20.63 20.08
CA ALA A 99 7.34 -20.05 20.29
C ALA A 99 8.17 -20.05 19.00
N ASN A 100 8.05 -21.12 18.20
CA ASN A 100 8.58 -21.15 16.84
C ASN A 100 7.56 -20.49 15.89
N PRO A 101 7.83 -19.30 15.32
CA PRO A 101 6.88 -18.61 14.44
C PRO A 101 6.60 -19.37 13.14
N PHE A 102 7.44 -20.32 12.74
CA PHE A 102 7.19 -21.20 11.59
C PHE A 102 6.27 -22.39 11.93
N GLY A 103 6.00 -22.63 13.21
CA GLY A 103 5.05 -23.66 13.64
C GLY A 103 3.67 -23.43 13.03
N ARG A 104 3.00 -24.53 12.65
CA ARG A 104 1.66 -24.53 12.06
C ARG A 104 0.67 -25.31 12.90
N ASP A 105 0.87 -25.34 14.20
CA ASP A 105 -0.08 -25.92 15.14
C ASP A 105 -1.39 -25.12 15.12
N LYS A 106 -2.50 -25.81 15.38
CA LYS A 106 -3.79 -25.13 15.47
C LYS A 106 -3.82 -24.24 16.70
N VAL A 107 -3.97 -22.93 16.48
CA VAL A 107 -4.12 -21.94 17.55
C VAL A 107 -5.51 -21.32 17.45
N THR A 108 -6.32 -21.50 18.49
CA THR A 108 -7.64 -20.86 18.60
C THR A 108 -7.48 -19.33 18.72
N GLY A 109 -8.49 -18.59 18.28
CA GLY A 109 -8.51 -17.14 18.37
C GLY A 109 -9.62 -16.55 17.54
N LYS A 110 -9.79 -15.25 17.64
CA LYS A 110 -10.76 -14.47 16.86
C LYS A 110 -10.04 -13.42 16.05
N GLU A 111 -10.40 -13.30 14.78
CA GLU A 111 -10.07 -12.09 14.03
C GLU A 111 -11.11 -11.02 14.32
N ARG A 112 -10.67 -9.75 14.31
CA ARG A 112 -11.53 -8.60 14.50
C ARG A 112 -11.27 -7.55 13.43
N ILE A 113 -12.33 -6.84 13.11
CA ILE A 113 -12.29 -5.59 12.38
C ILE A 113 -12.73 -4.49 13.35
N LEU A 114 -11.90 -3.47 13.52
CA LEU A 114 -12.19 -2.32 14.38
C LEU A 114 -12.31 -1.08 13.50
N CYS A 115 -13.30 -0.26 13.83
CA CYS A 115 -13.42 1.10 13.32
C CYS A 115 -13.20 2.07 14.47
N LEU A 116 -12.25 2.98 14.30
CA LEU A 116 -11.92 3.99 15.28
C LEU A 116 -12.28 5.37 14.73
N LYS A 117 -12.62 6.28 15.62
CA LYS A 117 -12.76 7.70 15.30
C LYS A 117 -11.37 8.27 15.02
N GLU A 118 -11.18 8.85 13.85
CA GLU A 118 -9.86 9.33 13.41
C GLU A 118 -9.25 10.36 14.38
N ALA A 119 -10.07 11.30 14.84
CA ALA A 119 -9.62 12.39 15.71
C ALA A 119 -9.17 11.96 17.11
N THR A 120 -9.66 10.83 17.64
CA THR A 120 -9.48 10.45 19.07
C THR A 120 -8.98 9.03 19.29
N GLY A 121 -9.00 8.17 18.26
CA GLY A 121 -8.70 6.75 18.41
C GLY A 121 -9.77 5.95 19.15
N GLU A 122 -10.91 6.54 19.52
CA GLU A 122 -12.02 5.85 20.16
C GLU A 122 -12.60 4.76 19.25
N VAL A 123 -12.85 3.58 19.79
CA VAL A 123 -13.47 2.46 19.05
C VAL A 123 -14.95 2.74 18.88
N LEU A 124 -15.38 3.02 17.64
CA LEU A 124 -16.78 3.27 17.29
C LEU A 124 -17.59 1.97 17.20
N TRP A 125 -17.00 0.95 16.55
CA TRP A 125 -17.57 -0.38 16.48
C TRP A 125 -16.48 -1.44 16.26
N LYS A 126 -16.81 -2.70 16.53
CA LYS A 126 -15.99 -3.86 16.25
C LYS A 126 -16.84 -5.02 15.75
N HIS A 127 -16.33 -5.74 14.77
CA HIS A 127 -16.85 -7.03 14.33
C HIS A 127 -15.82 -8.09 14.63
N ALA A 128 -16.23 -9.23 15.19
CA ALA A 128 -15.35 -10.33 15.57
C ALA A 128 -15.94 -11.69 15.19
N TYR A 129 -15.08 -12.59 14.72
CA TYR A 129 -15.48 -13.96 14.37
C TYR A 129 -14.41 -14.97 14.78
N ASP A 130 -14.83 -16.20 15.05
CA ASP A 130 -13.89 -17.28 15.39
C ASP A 130 -13.03 -17.63 14.17
N CYS A 131 -11.72 -17.61 14.36
CA CYS A 131 -10.76 -17.87 13.30
C CYS A 131 -9.55 -18.62 13.84
N PRO A 132 -9.65 -19.94 13.97
CA PRO A 132 -8.52 -20.77 14.39
C PRO A 132 -7.46 -20.80 13.29
N TYR A 133 -6.24 -20.45 13.63
CA TYR A 133 -5.10 -20.45 12.71
C TYR A 133 -4.38 -21.79 12.63
N ARG A 134 -3.91 -22.09 11.42
CA ARG A 134 -2.98 -23.18 11.14
C ARG A 134 -1.98 -22.72 10.09
N LEU A 135 -1.24 -21.66 10.41
CA LEU A 135 -0.31 -20.98 9.50
C LEU A 135 0.94 -20.48 10.25
N SER A 136 2.01 -20.20 9.53
CA SER A 136 3.24 -19.63 10.09
C SER A 136 3.07 -18.12 10.38
N TYR A 137 3.79 -17.63 11.41
CA TYR A 137 3.67 -16.26 11.90
C TYR A 137 2.22 -15.88 12.23
N PRO A 138 1.61 -16.53 13.22
CA PRO A 138 0.17 -16.48 13.45
C PRO A 138 -0.29 -15.24 14.26
N ALA A 139 0.38 -14.09 14.15
CA ALA A 139 0.00 -12.90 14.92
C ALA A 139 -1.40 -12.39 14.56
N GLY A 140 -1.77 -12.36 13.27
CA GLY A 140 -3.08 -11.91 12.86
C GLY A 140 -3.21 -11.64 11.34
N PRO A 141 -4.24 -10.90 10.89
CA PRO A 141 -4.48 -10.58 9.48
C PRO A 141 -3.34 -9.81 8.83
N ARG A 142 -3.22 -9.90 7.49
CA ARG A 142 -2.14 -9.30 6.71
C ARG A 142 -2.62 -8.28 5.69
N ALA A 143 -3.84 -8.42 5.22
CA ALA A 143 -4.38 -7.56 4.17
C ALA A 143 -4.97 -6.28 4.76
N THR A 144 -4.53 -5.13 4.26
CA THR A 144 -5.11 -3.82 4.59
C THR A 144 -6.57 -3.78 4.13
N PRO A 145 -7.50 -3.27 4.95
CA PRO A 145 -8.87 -3.04 4.56
C PRO A 145 -8.98 -2.12 3.33
N VAL A 146 -10.04 -2.31 2.54
CA VAL A 146 -10.42 -1.38 1.47
C VAL A 146 -11.73 -0.70 1.88
N VAL A 147 -11.77 0.63 1.85
CA VAL A 147 -12.94 1.43 2.23
C VAL A 147 -13.44 2.19 1.02
N HIS A 148 -14.73 2.02 0.69
CA HIS A 148 -15.33 2.72 -0.42
C HIS A 148 -16.86 2.71 -0.34
N GLY A 149 -17.49 3.86 -0.62
CA GLY A 149 -18.94 3.97 -0.77
C GLY A 149 -19.73 3.48 0.45
N GLY A 150 -19.24 3.79 1.67
CA GLY A 150 -19.87 3.37 2.92
C GLY A 150 -19.69 1.88 3.25
N LYS A 151 -18.77 1.18 2.58
CA LYS A 151 -18.43 -0.24 2.80
C LYS A 151 -16.97 -0.43 3.15
N VAL A 152 -16.70 -1.48 3.90
CA VAL A 152 -15.35 -1.93 4.27
C VAL A 152 -15.18 -3.38 3.81
N TYR A 153 -14.16 -3.63 2.99
CA TYR A 153 -13.81 -4.97 2.53
C TYR A 153 -12.55 -5.41 3.25
N THR A 154 -12.60 -6.58 3.87
CA THR A 154 -11.47 -7.14 4.63
C THR A 154 -11.21 -8.57 4.23
N LEU A 155 -9.93 -8.95 4.18
CA LEU A 155 -9.50 -10.33 3.94
C LEU A 155 -8.75 -10.84 5.16
N GLY A 156 -9.33 -11.85 5.83
CA GLY A 156 -8.73 -12.56 6.94
C GLY A 156 -7.63 -13.51 6.50
N ALA A 157 -6.72 -13.84 7.40
CA ALA A 157 -5.57 -14.69 7.09
C ALA A 157 -5.95 -16.13 6.71
N MET A 158 -7.15 -16.59 7.08
CA MET A 158 -7.67 -17.92 6.73
C MET A 158 -8.57 -17.89 5.49
N GLY A 159 -8.69 -16.72 4.81
CA GLY A 159 -9.42 -16.57 3.56
C GLY A 159 -10.88 -16.12 3.71
N ASP A 160 -11.23 -15.53 4.84
CA ASP A 160 -12.53 -14.92 5.07
C ASP A 160 -12.55 -13.52 4.45
N LEU A 161 -13.20 -13.38 3.30
CA LEU A 161 -13.45 -12.08 2.67
C LEU A 161 -14.81 -11.57 3.14
N LEU A 162 -14.80 -10.43 3.82
CA LEU A 162 -16.01 -9.80 4.36
C LEU A 162 -16.23 -8.44 3.71
N CYS A 163 -17.48 -8.12 3.40
CA CYS A 163 -17.95 -6.77 3.13
C CYS A 163 -18.83 -6.33 4.30
N LEU A 164 -18.45 -5.24 4.95
CA LEU A 164 -19.16 -4.69 6.10
C LEU A 164 -19.69 -3.29 5.79
N ASN A 165 -20.79 -2.92 6.44
CA ASN A 165 -21.24 -1.54 6.48
C ASN A 165 -20.25 -0.70 7.29
N ALA A 166 -19.73 0.37 6.72
CA ALA A 166 -18.74 1.23 7.36
C ALA A 166 -19.29 1.97 8.59
N ALA A 167 -20.61 2.19 8.68
CA ALA A 167 -21.21 2.94 9.78
C ALA A 167 -21.30 2.13 11.07
N ASP A 168 -21.64 0.83 11.00
CA ASP A 168 -21.96 0.00 12.17
C ASP A 168 -21.26 -1.37 12.21
N GLY A 169 -20.47 -1.73 11.20
CA GLY A 169 -19.72 -2.98 11.13
C GLY A 169 -20.56 -4.25 10.86
N LYS A 170 -21.83 -4.10 10.46
CA LYS A 170 -22.63 -5.25 10.06
C LYS A 170 -22.13 -5.86 8.78
N VAL A 171 -22.02 -7.20 8.74
CA VAL A 171 -21.66 -7.94 7.54
C VAL A 171 -22.80 -7.87 6.53
N LEU A 172 -22.49 -7.38 5.33
CA LEU A 172 -23.40 -7.31 4.20
C LEU A 172 -23.34 -8.59 3.37
N TRP A 173 -22.14 -9.07 3.11
CA TRP A 173 -21.89 -10.36 2.49
C TRP A 173 -20.49 -10.91 2.89
N SER A 174 -20.29 -12.20 2.67
CA SER A 174 -19.01 -12.86 2.97
C SER A 174 -18.70 -13.99 1.98
N LYS A 175 -17.42 -14.29 1.82
CA LYS A 175 -16.85 -15.48 1.17
C LYS A 175 -15.82 -16.11 2.09
N ASN A 176 -15.60 -17.41 1.92
CA ASN A 176 -14.47 -18.11 2.56
C ASN A 176 -13.74 -18.90 1.47
N PHE A 177 -12.53 -18.51 1.13
CA PHE A 177 -11.82 -19.05 -0.03
C PHE A 177 -11.59 -20.58 0.05
N PRO A 178 -11.16 -21.16 1.18
CA PRO A 178 -11.07 -22.62 1.32
C PRO A 178 -12.40 -23.35 1.10
N ARG A 179 -13.50 -22.87 1.66
CA ARG A 179 -14.82 -23.50 1.55
C ARG A 179 -15.41 -23.34 0.15
N ASP A 180 -15.37 -22.11 -0.39
CA ASP A 180 -16.15 -21.75 -1.58
C ASP A 180 -15.38 -22.06 -2.88
N PHE A 181 -14.03 -22.08 -2.85
CA PHE A 181 -13.15 -22.29 -4.00
C PHE A 181 -12.20 -23.48 -3.84
N LYS A 182 -12.26 -24.22 -2.74
CA LYS A 182 -11.28 -25.28 -2.39
C LYS A 182 -9.85 -24.77 -2.35
N ALA A 183 -9.67 -23.48 -2.08
CA ALA A 183 -8.36 -22.86 -1.99
C ALA A 183 -7.59 -23.41 -0.79
N ARG A 184 -6.28 -23.65 -0.95
CA ARG A 184 -5.42 -23.99 0.17
C ARG A 184 -4.99 -22.74 0.90
N VAL A 185 -5.00 -22.78 2.24
CA VAL A 185 -4.46 -21.68 3.04
C VAL A 185 -2.94 -21.63 2.82
N PRO A 186 -2.39 -20.50 2.33
CA PRO A 186 -0.96 -20.33 2.14
C PRO A 186 -0.16 -20.50 3.44
N MET A 187 1.14 -20.79 3.34
CA MET A 187 1.99 -20.97 4.51
C MET A 187 1.90 -19.79 5.49
N TRP A 188 1.87 -18.58 4.97
CA TRP A 188 1.73 -17.35 5.77
C TRP A 188 0.32 -16.73 5.72
N GLY A 189 -0.71 -17.53 5.36
CA GLY A 189 -2.09 -17.07 5.24
C GLY A 189 -2.35 -16.22 4.00
N PHE A 190 -3.61 -15.83 3.81
CA PHE A 190 -3.99 -14.92 2.73
C PHE A 190 -3.51 -13.51 3.05
N ALA A 191 -2.63 -12.94 2.22
CA ALA A 191 -1.99 -11.66 2.45
C ALA A 191 -2.12 -10.67 1.27
N ALA A 192 -2.51 -11.13 0.10
CA ALA A 192 -2.73 -10.25 -1.05
C ALA A 192 -3.88 -9.29 -0.79
N HIS A 193 -3.59 -7.99 -0.77
CA HIS A 193 -4.59 -6.96 -0.51
C HIS A 193 -5.64 -6.94 -1.63
N PRO A 194 -6.96 -7.03 -1.33
CA PRO A 194 -8.02 -6.92 -2.33
C PRO A 194 -7.91 -5.64 -3.15
N LEU A 195 -8.25 -5.71 -4.41
CA LEU A 195 -8.28 -4.57 -5.33
C LEU A 195 -9.73 -4.20 -5.63
N LEU A 196 -10.14 -3.01 -5.25
CA LEU A 196 -11.40 -2.44 -5.70
C LEU A 196 -11.20 -1.76 -7.06
N ASP A 197 -12.04 -2.11 -8.02
CA ASP A 197 -12.04 -1.56 -9.36
C ASP A 197 -13.46 -1.41 -9.91
N GLY A 198 -13.97 -0.19 -9.98
CA GLY A 198 -15.34 0.07 -10.38
C GLY A 198 -16.36 -0.64 -9.48
N ASP A 199 -17.08 -1.60 -10.04
CA ASP A 199 -18.11 -2.37 -9.34
C ASP A 199 -17.62 -3.75 -8.86
N GLN A 200 -16.31 -3.99 -8.88
CA GLN A 200 -15.76 -5.30 -8.52
C GLN A 200 -14.65 -5.22 -7.46
N ILE A 201 -14.57 -6.28 -6.66
CA ILE A 201 -13.45 -6.60 -5.77
C ILE A 201 -12.69 -7.77 -6.36
N ILE A 202 -11.42 -7.57 -6.69
CA ILE A 202 -10.54 -8.57 -7.29
C ILE A 202 -9.59 -9.10 -6.21
N CYS A 203 -9.57 -10.42 -6.03
CA CYS A 203 -8.77 -11.10 -5.01
C CYS A 203 -7.94 -12.24 -5.60
N LEU A 204 -6.74 -12.45 -5.05
CA LEU A 204 -6.04 -13.72 -5.20
C LEU A 204 -6.70 -14.76 -4.30
N VAL A 205 -7.19 -15.84 -4.88
CA VAL A 205 -7.97 -16.87 -4.19
C VAL A 205 -7.23 -18.21 -4.11
N GLY A 206 -6.69 -18.72 -5.22
CA GLY A 206 -5.79 -19.87 -5.23
C GLY A 206 -6.47 -21.24 -5.29
N GLY A 207 -7.73 -21.31 -5.69
CA GLY A 207 -8.41 -22.57 -5.98
C GLY A 207 -8.19 -23.04 -7.43
N GLU A 208 -8.78 -24.18 -7.77
CA GLU A 208 -8.74 -24.71 -9.14
C GLU A 208 -9.37 -23.72 -10.13
N ASN A 209 -8.63 -23.36 -11.19
CA ASN A 209 -9.03 -22.36 -12.19
C ASN A 209 -9.45 -21.00 -11.59
N SER A 210 -9.03 -20.70 -10.36
CA SER A 210 -9.43 -19.52 -9.60
C SER A 210 -8.24 -18.91 -8.85
N ALA A 211 -7.07 -18.81 -9.49
CA ALA A 211 -5.93 -18.10 -8.91
C ALA A 211 -6.31 -16.66 -8.59
N VAL A 212 -7.11 -16.03 -9.46
CA VAL A 212 -7.70 -14.71 -9.25
C VAL A 212 -9.20 -14.76 -9.53
N VAL A 213 -9.99 -14.07 -8.71
CA VAL A 213 -11.46 -14.00 -8.82
C VAL A 213 -11.91 -12.56 -8.61
N ALA A 214 -12.84 -12.10 -9.43
CA ALA A 214 -13.57 -10.87 -9.23
C ALA A 214 -14.98 -11.14 -8.69
N PHE A 215 -15.34 -10.37 -7.69
CA PHE A 215 -16.66 -10.39 -7.08
C PHE A 215 -17.34 -9.03 -7.28
N ASP A 216 -18.64 -9.03 -7.53
CA ASP A 216 -19.46 -7.83 -7.44
C ASP A 216 -19.32 -7.23 -6.04
N LYS A 217 -18.95 -5.95 -5.95
CA LYS A 217 -18.63 -5.29 -4.67
C LYS A 217 -19.82 -5.19 -3.74
N ASP A 218 -21.04 -5.18 -4.27
CA ASP A 218 -22.27 -4.95 -3.51
C ASP A 218 -22.90 -6.23 -3.01
N SER A 219 -22.85 -7.29 -3.80
CA SER A 219 -23.50 -8.58 -3.49
C SER A 219 -22.54 -9.72 -3.15
N GLY A 220 -21.25 -9.57 -3.46
CA GLY A 220 -20.27 -10.66 -3.37
C GLY A 220 -20.46 -11.75 -4.42
N LYS A 221 -21.35 -11.57 -5.40
CA LYS A 221 -21.52 -12.53 -6.49
C LYS A 221 -20.24 -12.58 -7.33
N GLU A 222 -19.80 -13.80 -7.68
CA GLU A 222 -18.69 -13.96 -8.61
C GLU A 222 -19.06 -13.41 -9.99
N LEU A 223 -18.18 -12.58 -10.54
CA LEU A 223 -18.30 -12.01 -11.88
C LEU A 223 -17.48 -12.82 -12.89
N TRP A 224 -16.23 -13.10 -12.54
CA TRP A 224 -15.33 -13.93 -13.34
C TRP A 224 -14.22 -14.52 -12.45
N ARG A 225 -13.60 -15.60 -12.95
CA ARG A 225 -12.38 -16.19 -12.38
C ARG A 225 -11.40 -16.52 -13.50
N ALA A 226 -10.11 -16.52 -13.15
CA ALA A 226 -9.05 -16.77 -14.13
C ALA A 226 -7.81 -17.38 -13.50
N LEU A 227 -6.97 -17.92 -14.36
CA LEU A 227 -5.67 -18.52 -14.13
C LEU A 227 -5.74 -19.82 -13.30
N SER A 228 -4.94 -20.77 -13.77
CA SER A 228 -4.63 -22.02 -13.08
C SER A 228 -3.18 -22.03 -12.68
N MET A 229 -2.86 -22.66 -11.56
CA MET A 229 -1.50 -22.82 -11.07
C MET A 229 -1.24 -24.29 -10.78
N LYS A 230 0.01 -24.71 -10.97
CA LYS A 230 0.51 -26.00 -10.48
C LYS A 230 0.93 -25.91 -9.01
N SER A 231 1.35 -24.74 -8.58
CA SER A 231 1.70 -24.44 -7.20
C SER A 231 0.51 -24.65 -6.27
N SER A 232 0.78 -25.16 -5.08
CA SER A 232 -0.23 -25.35 -4.04
C SER A 232 -0.61 -24.03 -3.30
N ASP A 233 0.04 -22.93 -3.63
CA ASP A 233 -0.04 -21.65 -2.93
C ASP A 233 0.04 -20.53 -3.98
N MET A 234 -0.93 -19.60 -3.98
CA MET A 234 -1.03 -18.54 -4.98
C MET A 234 -0.05 -17.39 -4.78
N GLY A 235 0.78 -17.42 -3.71
CA GLY A 235 1.62 -16.29 -3.33
C GLY A 235 0.86 -15.19 -2.59
N TYR A 236 1.43 -13.99 -2.55
CA TYR A 236 0.98 -12.94 -1.62
C TYR A 236 0.90 -11.56 -2.27
N CYS A 237 1.21 -11.46 -3.56
CA CYS A 237 1.30 -10.20 -4.28
C CYS A 237 -0.09 -9.60 -4.53
N PRO A 238 -0.35 -8.35 -4.14
CA PRO A 238 -1.60 -7.68 -4.47
C PRO A 238 -1.78 -7.53 -5.99
N PRO A 239 -2.98 -7.79 -6.54
CA PRO A 239 -3.27 -7.48 -7.93
C PRO A 239 -3.23 -5.96 -8.16
N MET A 240 -2.75 -5.54 -9.33
CA MET A 240 -2.64 -4.14 -9.72
C MET A 240 -3.20 -3.90 -11.10
N ILE A 241 -3.84 -2.76 -11.32
CA ILE A 241 -4.27 -2.35 -12.66
C ILE A 241 -3.42 -1.17 -13.11
N PHE A 242 -2.83 -1.31 -14.31
CA PHE A 242 -2.11 -0.25 -14.99
C PHE A 242 -2.74 0.04 -16.34
N LYS A 243 -2.59 1.28 -16.82
CA LYS A 243 -3.00 1.67 -18.17
C LYS A 243 -1.76 1.86 -19.04
N VAL A 244 -1.58 0.98 -20.02
CA VAL A 244 -0.48 1.03 -20.98
C VAL A 244 -1.04 0.86 -22.38
N GLY A 245 -0.59 1.67 -23.33
CA GLY A 245 -1.08 1.64 -24.71
C GLY A 245 -2.59 1.91 -24.83
N GLY A 246 -3.14 2.75 -23.96
CA GLY A 246 -4.59 3.02 -23.92
C GLY A 246 -5.44 1.89 -23.33
N ARG A 247 -4.88 0.72 -23.02
CA ARG A 247 -5.56 -0.44 -22.45
C ARG A 247 -5.31 -0.56 -20.95
N ARG A 248 -6.33 -0.97 -20.21
CA ARG A 248 -6.23 -1.37 -18.81
C ARG A 248 -5.72 -2.81 -18.77
N GLN A 249 -4.72 -3.06 -17.93
CA GLN A 249 -4.10 -4.37 -17.75
C GLN A 249 -4.08 -4.71 -16.25
N LEU A 250 -4.75 -5.77 -15.87
CA LEU A 250 -4.71 -6.32 -14.52
C LEU A 250 -3.48 -7.22 -14.40
N ILE A 251 -2.50 -6.78 -13.62
CA ILE A 251 -1.30 -7.54 -13.34
C ILE A 251 -1.53 -8.45 -12.15
N VAL A 252 -1.37 -9.74 -12.38
CA VAL A 252 -1.44 -10.80 -11.38
C VAL A 252 -0.11 -11.56 -11.38
N TRP A 253 0.64 -11.41 -10.30
CA TRP A 253 1.89 -12.13 -10.12
C TRP A 253 1.71 -13.26 -9.11
N HIS A 254 1.66 -14.48 -9.59
CA HIS A 254 1.65 -15.69 -8.77
C HIS A 254 3.02 -16.42 -8.87
N PRO A 255 3.29 -17.46 -8.06
CA PRO A 255 4.63 -18.06 -7.93
C PRO A 255 5.29 -18.56 -9.21
N GLU A 256 4.55 -18.80 -10.28
CA GLU A 256 5.07 -19.35 -11.53
C GLU A 256 5.31 -18.28 -12.59
N SER A 257 4.48 -17.20 -12.59
CA SER A 257 4.52 -16.20 -13.65
C SER A 257 3.90 -14.86 -13.26
N VAL A 258 4.29 -13.83 -14.00
CA VAL A 258 3.62 -12.52 -14.05
C VAL A 258 2.64 -12.55 -15.21
N ASN A 259 1.39 -12.23 -14.93
CA ASN A 259 0.30 -12.32 -15.90
C ASN A 259 -0.39 -10.96 -16.05
N SER A 260 -0.82 -10.67 -17.27
CA SER A 260 -1.68 -9.53 -17.55
C SER A 260 -3.01 -10.02 -18.06
N LEU A 261 -4.08 -9.52 -17.47
CA LEU A 261 -5.45 -9.89 -17.82
C LEU A 261 -6.27 -8.64 -18.14
N ASP A 262 -7.35 -8.85 -18.87
CA ASP A 262 -8.45 -7.90 -18.95
C ASP A 262 -9.11 -7.79 -17.57
N PRO A 263 -9.15 -6.61 -16.94
CA PRO A 263 -9.71 -6.48 -15.59
C PRO A 263 -11.23 -6.69 -15.53
N GLU A 264 -11.94 -6.58 -16.65
CA GLU A 264 -13.42 -6.69 -16.70
C GLU A 264 -13.87 -8.13 -16.92
N THR A 265 -13.06 -8.93 -17.61
CA THR A 265 -13.45 -10.31 -18.01
C THR A 265 -12.54 -11.40 -17.46
N GLY A 266 -11.39 -11.06 -16.92
CA GLY A 266 -10.35 -12.01 -16.52
C GLY A 266 -9.62 -12.67 -17.69
N LYS A 267 -9.87 -12.25 -18.96
CA LYS A 267 -9.20 -12.81 -20.14
C LYS A 267 -7.69 -12.54 -20.10
N LEU A 268 -6.89 -13.59 -20.23
CA LEU A 268 -5.44 -13.48 -20.27
C LEU A 268 -4.99 -12.74 -21.55
N TYR A 269 -4.17 -11.71 -21.38
CA TYR A 269 -3.48 -11.01 -22.45
C TYR A 269 -2.10 -11.64 -22.72
N TRP A 270 -1.25 -11.71 -21.68
CA TRP A 270 0.07 -12.31 -21.75
C TRP A 270 0.48 -12.91 -20.41
N SER A 271 1.44 -13.81 -20.47
CA SER A 271 2.07 -14.43 -19.30
C SER A 271 3.58 -14.47 -19.52
N GLN A 272 4.35 -14.07 -18.50
CA GLN A 272 5.80 -14.14 -18.47
C GLN A 272 6.25 -15.04 -17.33
N GLU A 273 6.95 -16.12 -17.62
CA GLU A 273 7.49 -17.02 -16.61
C GLU A 273 8.46 -16.30 -15.67
N PHE A 274 8.22 -16.43 -14.39
CA PHE A 274 9.09 -16.00 -13.30
C PHE A 274 8.84 -16.89 -12.08
N PRO A 275 9.30 -18.14 -12.10
CA PRO A 275 9.15 -19.05 -10.97
C PRO A 275 9.93 -18.52 -9.77
N VAL A 276 9.29 -18.47 -8.61
CA VAL A 276 9.87 -17.96 -7.37
C VAL A 276 9.88 -19.03 -6.29
N LYS A 277 11.01 -19.14 -5.60
CA LYS A 277 11.20 -20.09 -4.50
C LYS A 277 10.29 -19.74 -3.31
N ALA A 278 9.75 -20.77 -2.66
CA ALA A 278 8.87 -20.69 -1.50
C ALA A 278 7.59 -19.84 -1.74
N ASN A 279 7.19 -19.65 -2.99
CA ASN A 279 6.00 -18.88 -3.39
C ASN A 279 6.01 -17.42 -2.93
N LEU A 280 7.20 -16.83 -2.71
CA LEU A 280 7.36 -15.49 -2.14
C LEU A 280 7.19 -14.39 -3.18
N THR A 281 6.01 -14.31 -3.79
CA THR A 281 5.57 -13.13 -4.54
C THR A 281 4.89 -12.19 -3.57
N ILE A 282 5.56 -11.17 -3.06
CA ILE A 282 5.03 -10.29 -2.00
C ILE A 282 4.99 -8.83 -2.44
N PRO A 283 6.12 -8.19 -2.85
CA PRO A 283 6.11 -6.78 -3.21
C PRO A 283 5.16 -6.49 -4.37
N THR A 284 4.44 -5.40 -4.24
CA THR A 284 3.51 -4.93 -5.27
C THR A 284 4.27 -4.59 -6.57
N PRO A 285 3.82 -5.03 -7.75
CA PRO A 285 4.43 -4.64 -9.01
C PRO A 285 4.45 -3.12 -9.20
N ARG A 286 5.53 -2.58 -9.75
CA ARG A 286 5.69 -1.15 -9.99
C ARG A 286 5.82 -0.87 -11.47
N LEU A 287 5.07 0.12 -11.94
CA LEU A 287 5.15 0.57 -13.34
C LEU A 287 5.69 2.01 -13.38
N ASP A 288 6.68 2.24 -14.25
CA ASP A 288 7.14 3.56 -14.65
C ASP A 288 7.44 3.57 -16.15
N GLY A 289 6.97 4.57 -16.88
CA GLY A 289 7.27 4.75 -18.31
C GLY A 289 7.06 3.51 -19.20
N GLY A 290 6.19 2.57 -18.84
CA GLY A 290 6.00 1.29 -19.54
C GLY A 290 6.94 0.17 -19.10
N LEU A 291 7.76 0.39 -18.08
CA LEU A 291 8.62 -0.60 -17.45
C LEU A 291 7.96 -1.15 -16.18
N LEU A 292 7.72 -2.45 -16.13
CA LEU A 292 7.06 -3.15 -15.02
C LEU A 292 8.09 -3.94 -14.21
N LEU A 293 8.30 -3.54 -12.97
CA LEU A 293 9.21 -4.18 -12.01
C LEU A 293 8.45 -5.16 -11.11
N VAL A 294 9.00 -6.36 -10.94
CA VAL A 294 8.68 -7.33 -9.87
C VAL A 294 9.97 -7.72 -9.15
N SER A 295 9.89 -8.01 -7.85
CA SER A 295 11.05 -8.36 -7.02
C SER A 295 10.70 -9.43 -5.99
N SER A 296 11.50 -10.48 -5.89
CA SER A 296 11.33 -11.60 -4.95
C SER A 296 12.56 -11.78 -4.07
N PHE A 297 12.34 -12.26 -2.85
CA PHE A 297 13.39 -12.47 -1.85
C PHE A 297 14.52 -13.39 -2.29
N TYR A 298 14.20 -14.55 -2.89
CA TYR A 298 15.22 -15.50 -3.31
C TYR A 298 15.69 -15.28 -4.75
N ASP A 299 14.79 -14.86 -5.64
CA ASP A 299 15.02 -14.93 -7.09
C ASP A 299 15.26 -13.55 -7.72
N GLY A 300 15.41 -12.52 -6.87
CA GLY A 300 15.74 -11.17 -7.29
C GLY A 300 14.62 -10.46 -8.02
N SER A 301 15.00 -9.58 -8.93
CA SER A 301 14.06 -8.74 -9.67
C SER A 301 14.05 -9.05 -11.15
N MET A 302 12.90 -8.80 -11.77
CA MET A 302 12.71 -8.80 -13.22
C MET A 302 12.04 -7.49 -13.64
N MET A 303 12.55 -6.90 -14.70
CA MET A 303 11.96 -5.76 -15.38
C MET A 303 11.38 -6.20 -16.71
N LEU A 304 10.11 -5.95 -16.90
CA LEU A 304 9.40 -6.17 -18.16
C LEU A 304 9.19 -4.82 -18.86
N LYS A 305 9.41 -4.79 -20.16
CA LYS A 305 8.98 -3.70 -21.03
C LYS A 305 7.63 -4.06 -21.61
N LEU A 306 6.62 -3.27 -21.26
CA LEU A 306 5.26 -3.40 -21.81
C LEU A 306 5.17 -2.69 -23.16
N ASP A 307 4.50 -3.33 -24.12
CA ASP A 307 4.29 -2.71 -25.43
C ASP A 307 3.29 -1.56 -25.34
N ALA A 308 3.59 -0.47 -26.04
CA ALA A 308 2.80 0.76 -25.99
C ALA A 308 1.51 0.69 -26.85
N LYS A 309 1.35 -0.31 -27.70
CA LYS A 309 0.21 -0.43 -28.63
C LYS A 309 -0.67 -1.64 -28.32
N GLU A 310 -0.05 -2.75 -27.91
CA GLU A 310 -0.72 -4.02 -27.68
C GLU A 310 -0.45 -4.50 -26.23
N PRO A 311 -1.35 -5.32 -25.64
CA PRO A 311 -1.10 -5.89 -24.33
C PRO A 311 -0.09 -7.04 -24.47
N ALA A 312 1.18 -6.70 -24.57
CA ALA A 312 2.32 -7.61 -24.65
C ALA A 312 3.45 -7.14 -23.75
N ALA A 313 4.34 -8.04 -23.38
CA ALA A 313 5.51 -7.75 -22.55
C ALA A 313 6.74 -8.50 -23.03
N THR A 314 7.91 -7.90 -22.87
CA THR A 314 9.21 -8.53 -23.09
C THR A 314 10.11 -8.32 -21.88
N VAL A 315 10.97 -9.29 -21.57
CA VAL A 315 11.94 -9.13 -20.48
C VAL A 315 13.02 -8.15 -20.93
N LEU A 316 13.13 -7.03 -20.21
CA LEU A 316 14.21 -6.06 -20.43
C LEU A 316 15.49 -6.52 -19.73
N TRP A 317 15.38 -6.91 -18.47
CA TRP A 317 16.45 -7.54 -17.70
C TRP A 317 15.87 -8.41 -16.56
N LYS A 318 16.68 -9.35 -16.08
CA LYS A 318 16.37 -10.21 -14.94
C LYS A 318 17.64 -10.42 -14.11
N GLY A 319 17.52 -10.41 -12.79
CA GLY A 319 18.58 -10.81 -11.86
C GLY A 319 19.01 -12.25 -12.10
N LYS A 320 20.27 -12.56 -11.81
CA LYS A 320 20.87 -13.88 -12.01
C LYS A 320 21.03 -14.65 -10.72
N SER A 321 21.01 -13.97 -9.57
CA SER A 321 21.18 -14.60 -8.27
C SER A 321 19.90 -15.25 -7.78
N HIS A 322 20.02 -16.47 -7.25
CA HIS A 322 18.99 -17.20 -6.51
C HIS A 322 19.38 -17.33 -5.02
N SER A 323 20.20 -16.43 -4.52
CA SER A 323 20.72 -16.41 -3.15
C SER A 323 20.16 -15.23 -2.36
N GLU A 324 19.68 -15.48 -1.15
CA GLU A 324 19.23 -14.40 -0.25
C GLU A 324 20.38 -13.56 0.33
N THR A 325 21.63 -14.08 0.30
CA THR A 325 22.81 -13.40 0.86
C THR A 325 23.75 -12.83 -0.20
N ARG A 326 23.95 -13.54 -1.29
CA ARG A 326 24.76 -13.09 -2.44
C ARG A 326 23.85 -12.52 -3.52
N THR A 327 23.19 -11.42 -3.20
CA THR A 327 22.18 -10.79 -4.04
C THR A 327 22.82 -9.87 -5.09
N ASP A 328 22.35 -9.98 -6.33
CA ASP A 328 22.54 -8.99 -7.38
C ASP A 328 21.32 -8.07 -7.45
N GLY A 329 21.47 -6.81 -7.74
CA GLY A 329 20.36 -5.89 -7.83
C GLY A 329 19.52 -5.82 -6.54
N LEU A 330 18.20 -6.12 -6.61
CA LEU A 330 17.25 -6.01 -5.51
C LEU A 330 16.52 -7.33 -5.27
N HIS A 331 16.46 -7.76 -4.01
CA HIS A 331 15.75 -8.95 -3.53
C HIS A 331 14.81 -8.54 -2.41
N SER A 332 13.72 -7.87 -2.75
CA SER A 332 12.73 -7.40 -1.76
C SER A 332 11.88 -8.53 -1.21
N ILE A 333 11.46 -8.42 0.06
CA ILE A 333 10.57 -9.38 0.69
C ILE A 333 9.24 -8.75 1.15
N ILE A 334 9.27 -7.74 1.99
CA ILE A 334 8.04 -7.17 2.60
C ILE A 334 7.69 -5.83 1.97
N SER A 335 8.66 -4.93 1.87
CA SER A 335 8.42 -3.60 1.29
C SER A 335 8.38 -3.62 -0.23
N THR A 336 7.51 -2.81 -0.77
CA THR A 336 7.42 -2.55 -2.21
C THR A 336 8.48 -1.53 -2.61
N PRO A 337 9.31 -1.81 -3.65
CA PRO A 337 10.24 -0.83 -4.21
C PRO A 337 9.52 0.38 -4.79
N PHE A 338 10.24 1.48 -4.95
CA PHE A 338 9.76 2.66 -5.63
C PHE A 338 10.66 3.02 -6.83
N ILE A 339 10.05 3.47 -7.93
CA ILE A 339 10.78 3.93 -9.11
C ILE A 339 10.64 5.45 -9.22
N LYS A 340 11.75 6.14 -9.39
CA LYS A 340 11.78 7.60 -9.54
C LYS A 340 12.96 8.02 -10.41
N ASP A 341 12.69 8.83 -11.42
CA ASP A 341 13.71 9.49 -12.27
C ASP A 341 14.72 8.50 -12.87
N GLY A 342 14.25 7.32 -13.32
CA GLY A 342 15.08 6.27 -13.92
C GLY A 342 15.89 5.42 -12.90
N TYR A 343 15.53 5.48 -11.63
CA TYR A 343 16.16 4.70 -10.55
C TYR A 343 15.14 3.96 -9.71
N ILE A 344 15.54 2.77 -9.23
CA ILE A 344 14.77 1.93 -8.33
C ILE A 344 15.34 2.08 -6.92
N TYR A 345 14.48 2.39 -5.96
CA TYR A 345 14.81 2.41 -4.52
C TYR A 345 14.03 1.31 -3.82
N GLY A 346 14.70 0.47 -3.06
CA GLY A 346 14.05 -0.63 -2.36
C GLY A 346 14.94 -1.29 -1.31
N VAL A 347 14.32 -1.97 -0.35
CA VAL A 347 15.02 -2.70 0.70
C VAL A 347 15.23 -4.14 0.25
N CYS A 348 16.47 -4.59 0.31
CA CYS A 348 16.89 -5.93 -0.04
C CYS A 348 16.75 -6.90 1.15
N SER A 349 16.98 -8.15 0.90
CA SER A 349 16.76 -9.33 1.76
C SER A 349 17.31 -9.25 3.19
N TYR A 350 18.36 -8.49 3.43
CA TYR A 350 19.01 -8.32 4.74
C TYR A 350 19.04 -6.86 5.23
N GLY A 351 18.06 -6.07 4.77
CA GLY A 351 17.87 -4.70 5.25
C GLY A 351 18.62 -3.63 4.46
N GLN A 352 19.40 -4.01 3.44
CA GLN A 352 20.10 -3.02 2.62
C GLN A 352 19.08 -2.20 1.81
N LEU A 353 18.92 -0.92 2.11
CA LEU A 353 18.28 0.03 1.22
C LEU A 353 19.20 0.27 0.04
N ARG A 354 18.71 0.08 -1.16
CA ARG A 354 19.47 0.12 -2.42
C ARG A 354 18.89 1.13 -3.40
N CYS A 355 19.79 1.70 -4.21
CA CYS A 355 19.46 2.38 -5.46
C CYS A 355 20.01 1.57 -6.63
N LEU A 356 19.17 1.33 -7.63
CA LEU A 356 19.56 0.65 -8.87
C LEU A 356 19.21 1.54 -10.06
N LYS A 357 19.92 1.37 -11.17
CA LYS A 357 19.51 1.91 -12.48
C LYS A 357 18.29 1.14 -12.96
N GLU A 358 17.22 1.84 -13.30
CA GLU A 358 15.99 1.21 -13.79
C GLU A 358 16.21 0.40 -15.08
N ALA A 359 16.97 0.96 -16.01
CA ALA A 359 17.20 0.37 -17.34
C ALA A 359 17.98 -0.94 -17.31
N THR A 360 18.78 -1.21 -16.27
CA THR A 360 19.73 -2.36 -16.24
C THR A 360 19.64 -3.20 -14.98
N GLY A 361 19.01 -2.73 -13.91
CA GLY A 361 19.03 -3.35 -12.59
C GLY A 361 20.39 -3.26 -11.87
N GLU A 362 21.37 -2.54 -12.42
CA GLU A 362 22.68 -2.36 -11.84
C GLU A 362 22.60 -1.53 -10.54
N ARG A 363 23.21 -2.02 -9.46
CA ARG A 363 23.24 -1.34 -8.17
C ARG A 363 24.18 -0.14 -8.21
N VAL A 364 23.66 1.04 -7.85
CA VAL A 364 24.40 2.30 -7.75
C VAL A 364 25.00 2.44 -6.36
N TRP A 365 24.19 2.25 -5.32
CA TRP A 365 24.64 2.28 -3.92
C TRP A 365 23.73 1.41 -3.03
N GLN A 366 24.19 1.18 -1.80
CA GLN A 366 23.41 0.57 -0.72
C GLN A 366 23.80 1.14 0.63
N THR A 367 22.87 1.10 1.60
CA THR A 367 23.10 1.49 2.99
C THR A 367 22.23 0.65 3.93
N LEU A 368 22.63 0.52 5.20
CA LEU A 368 21.85 -0.05 6.29
C LEU A 368 21.29 1.02 7.24
N ALA A 369 21.64 2.28 7.05
CA ALA A 369 21.29 3.38 7.95
C ALA A 369 19.75 3.55 8.13
N ALA A 370 18.95 3.26 7.10
CA ALA A 370 17.49 3.34 7.19
C ALA A 370 16.84 2.16 7.94
N THR A 371 17.58 1.08 8.19
CA THR A 371 17.01 -0.18 8.73
C THR A 371 17.69 -0.60 10.02
N THR A 372 18.87 -1.20 9.94
CA THR A 372 19.57 -1.81 11.08
C THR A 372 20.72 -0.94 11.63
N ASP A 373 21.09 0.09 10.89
CA ASP A 373 22.20 1.02 11.21
C ASP A 373 23.49 0.29 11.58
N GLY A 374 23.85 -0.72 10.80
CA GLY A 374 25.09 -1.46 11.07
C GLY A 374 25.15 -2.77 10.32
N GLU A 375 24.80 -3.86 10.98
CA GLU A 375 24.94 -5.21 10.43
C GLU A 375 23.76 -5.63 9.56
N PRO A 376 24.00 -6.35 8.45
CA PRO A 376 22.93 -6.94 7.66
C PRO A 376 22.14 -7.96 8.49
N ILE A 377 20.85 -7.77 8.63
CA ILE A 377 19.96 -8.67 9.37
C ILE A 377 18.87 -9.20 8.45
N ARG A 378 18.71 -10.52 8.43
CA ARG A 378 17.71 -11.19 7.62
C ARG A 378 16.31 -10.62 7.86
N TRP A 379 15.62 -10.23 6.77
CA TRP A 379 14.27 -9.67 6.75
C TRP A 379 14.14 -8.32 7.47
N ALA A 380 15.24 -7.65 7.77
CA ALA A 380 15.17 -6.25 8.18
C ALA A 380 14.56 -5.42 7.05
N ASN A 381 13.72 -4.46 7.40
CA ASN A 381 12.83 -3.82 6.45
C ASN A 381 12.57 -2.36 6.76
N ALA A 382 12.20 -1.60 5.72
CA ALA A 382 11.60 -0.29 5.83
C ALA A 382 10.59 -0.09 4.69
N PHE A 383 9.42 0.45 5.01
CA PHE A 383 8.42 0.84 4.01
C PHE A 383 8.76 2.23 3.48
N LEU A 384 8.71 2.40 2.16
CA LEU A 384 9.08 3.65 1.49
C LEU A 384 7.81 4.34 0.99
N VAL A 385 7.61 5.59 1.40
CA VAL A 385 6.48 6.42 0.97
C VAL A 385 7.01 7.77 0.50
N PRO A 386 7.08 8.03 -0.82
CA PRO A 386 7.51 9.32 -1.34
C PRO A 386 6.49 10.41 -1.04
N GLN A 387 7.02 11.59 -0.70
CA GLN A 387 6.28 12.81 -0.45
C GLN A 387 7.06 14.01 -1.01
N GLY A 388 6.64 14.50 -2.19
CA GLY A 388 7.37 15.55 -2.89
C GLY A 388 8.77 15.11 -3.32
N ASP A 389 9.79 15.82 -2.85
CA ASP A 389 11.22 15.57 -3.15
C ASP A 389 11.89 14.61 -2.16
N ARG A 390 11.17 14.13 -1.16
CA ARG A 390 11.67 13.29 -0.06
C ARG A 390 10.82 12.03 0.12
N PHE A 391 11.26 11.18 1.03
CA PHE A 391 10.58 9.96 1.42
C PHE A 391 10.34 9.94 2.92
N PHE A 392 9.20 9.42 3.32
CA PHE A 392 8.97 8.90 4.65
C PHE A 392 9.27 7.41 4.62
N LEU A 393 10.16 6.96 5.51
CA LEU A 393 10.47 5.55 5.68
C LEU A 393 10.00 5.13 7.07
N PHE A 394 9.33 4.00 7.15
CA PHE A 394 8.97 3.40 8.43
C PHE A 394 9.67 2.05 8.53
N ASN A 395 10.65 1.96 9.44
CA ASN A 395 11.45 0.75 9.58
C ASN A 395 10.84 -0.25 10.58
N ASP A 396 11.38 -1.45 10.60
CA ASP A 396 10.89 -2.54 11.46
C ASP A 396 11.33 -2.43 12.93
N GLN A 397 12.06 -1.37 13.28
CA GLN A 397 12.37 -0.98 14.65
C GLN A 397 11.35 0.02 15.24
N GLY A 398 10.41 0.50 14.42
CA GLY A 398 9.38 1.46 14.84
C GLY A 398 9.76 2.92 14.67
N ASP A 399 10.81 3.20 13.88
CA ASP A 399 11.23 4.56 13.57
C ASP A 399 10.54 5.05 12.30
N LEU A 400 10.06 6.28 12.35
CA LEU A 400 9.66 7.07 11.20
C LEU A 400 10.81 8.00 10.81
N ILE A 401 11.24 7.93 9.56
CA ILE A 401 12.42 8.63 9.04
C ILE A 401 12.00 9.51 7.87
N ILE A 402 12.49 10.75 7.83
CA ILE A 402 12.41 11.62 6.66
C ILE A 402 13.79 11.62 6.01
N ALA A 403 13.86 11.27 4.72
CA ALA A 403 15.11 11.19 3.98
C ALA A 403 14.96 11.61 2.52
N ARG A 404 16.04 12.05 1.89
CA ARG A 404 16.15 12.15 0.43
C ARG A 404 16.86 10.93 -0.11
N LEU A 405 16.23 10.32 -1.13
CA LEU A 405 16.82 9.23 -1.89
C LEU A 405 17.14 9.74 -3.30
N THR A 406 18.41 9.73 -3.65
CA THR A 406 18.90 10.17 -4.95
C THR A 406 19.94 9.17 -5.50
N PRO A 407 20.31 9.23 -6.78
CA PRO A 407 21.41 8.40 -7.29
C PRO A 407 22.76 8.66 -6.60
N LYS A 408 22.90 9.80 -5.90
CA LYS A 408 24.12 10.14 -5.17
C LYS A 408 24.21 9.49 -3.79
N GLY A 409 23.06 9.08 -3.21
CA GLY A 409 23.03 8.45 -1.90
C GLY A 409 21.72 8.62 -1.13
N TYR A 410 21.74 8.11 0.08
CA TYR A 410 20.76 8.27 1.13
C TYR A 410 21.17 9.46 2.01
N ASP A 411 20.30 10.44 2.14
CA ASP A 411 20.49 11.63 2.98
C ASP A 411 19.33 11.68 4.00
N GLU A 412 19.62 11.26 5.24
CA GLU A 412 18.66 11.31 6.34
C GLU A 412 18.50 12.75 6.85
N ILE A 413 17.29 13.26 6.82
CA ILE A 413 16.96 14.60 7.29
C ILE A 413 16.68 14.55 8.80
N SER A 414 15.81 13.64 9.22
CA SER A 414 15.47 13.47 10.63
C SER A 414 14.79 12.11 10.89
N ARG A 415 14.82 11.67 12.15
CA ARG A 415 14.22 10.41 12.61
C ARG A 415 13.47 10.62 13.93
N THR A 416 12.37 9.89 14.11
CA THR A 416 11.64 9.83 15.37
C THR A 416 11.12 8.40 15.62
N HIS A 417 11.26 7.93 16.86
CA HIS A 417 10.70 6.66 17.28
C HIS A 417 9.21 6.85 17.63
N ILE A 418 8.30 6.08 17.01
CA ILE A 418 6.85 6.25 17.20
C ILE A 418 6.18 5.04 17.82
N LEU A 419 6.80 3.86 17.72
CA LEU A 419 6.14 2.61 18.05
C LEU A 419 7.14 1.51 18.44
N GLU A 420 6.94 0.89 19.60
CA GLU A 420 7.78 -0.22 20.03
C GLU A 420 7.55 -1.47 19.18
N PRO A 421 8.60 -2.18 18.73
CA PRO A 421 8.45 -3.44 18.04
C PRO A 421 8.00 -4.56 18.99
N THR A 422 6.88 -5.18 18.70
CA THR A 422 6.25 -6.19 19.58
C THR A 422 6.14 -7.59 18.96
N ASN A 423 6.24 -7.70 17.65
CA ASN A 423 6.35 -8.99 16.98
C ASN A 423 7.81 -9.48 17.01
N ARG A 424 8.08 -10.72 16.62
CA ARG A 424 9.44 -11.28 16.67
C ARG A 424 9.80 -12.04 15.40
N MET A 425 11.00 -11.78 14.93
CA MET A 425 11.70 -12.59 13.93
C MET A 425 12.89 -13.27 14.64
N ALA A 426 12.78 -14.57 14.92
CA ALA A 426 13.71 -15.26 15.81
C ALA A 426 13.81 -14.50 17.16
N ASN A 427 14.98 -14.01 17.53
CA ASN A 427 15.20 -13.24 18.76
C ASN A 427 15.07 -11.73 18.59
N ARG A 428 14.86 -11.22 17.37
CA ARG A 428 14.76 -9.78 17.09
C ARG A 428 13.29 -9.33 17.15
N PRO A 429 12.97 -8.27 17.94
CA PRO A 429 11.66 -7.64 17.89
C PRO A 429 11.52 -6.84 16.58
N VAL A 430 10.30 -6.83 16.00
CA VAL A 430 10.02 -6.20 14.70
C VAL A 430 8.62 -5.58 14.65
N VAL A 431 8.46 -4.59 13.77
CA VAL A 431 7.18 -4.07 13.28
C VAL A 431 7.12 -4.30 11.77
N TRP A 432 6.19 -5.14 11.31
CA TRP A 432 6.04 -5.47 9.89
C TRP A 432 4.72 -5.02 9.29
N SER A 433 4.06 -4.05 9.91
CA SER A 433 2.82 -3.45 9.38
C SER A 433 3.11 -2.17 8.65
N HIS A 434 2.61 -2.05 7.43
CA HIS A 434 2.72 -0.83 6.63
C HIS A 434 1.88 0.30 7.26
N PRO A 435 2.41 1.50 7.50
CA PRO A 435 1.63 2.62 8.01
C PRO A 435 0.71 3.21 6.94
N ALA A 436 -0.36 3.91 7.36
CA ALA A 436 -1.16 4.78 6.52
C ALA A 436 -0.73 6.25 6.70
N PHE A 437 -0.84 7.04 5.63
CA PHE A 437 -0.47 8.45 5.58
C PHE A 437 -1.69 9.25 5.12
N ALA A 438 -2.44 9.80 6.05
CA ALA A 438 -3.69 10.48 5.76
C ALA A 438 -3.87 11.72 6.64
N ASN A 439 -4.45 12.77 6.06
CA ASN A 439 -4.89 13.96 6.79
C ASN A 439 -3.75 14.61 7.60
N ARG A 440 -2.53 14.59 7.05
CA ARG A 440 -1.27 15.04 7.69
C ARG A 440 -0.90 14.28 8.96
N HIS A 441 -1.34 13.03 9.06
CA HIS A 441 -0.99 12.13 10.14
C HIS A 441 -0.41 10.82 9.60
N VAL A 442 0.36 10.14 10.47
CA VAL A 442 0.83 8.78 10.23
C VAL A 442 0.14 7.85 11.23
N TYR A 443 -0.49 6.82 10.69
CA TYR A 443 -1.15 5.77 11.49
C TYR A 443 -0.32 4.51 11.38
N ALA A 444 0.31 4.10 12.48
CA ALA A 444 1.15 2.91 12.56
C ALA A 444 0.68 1.98 13.67
N ARG A 445 0.93 0.67 13.50
CA ARG A 445 0.52 -0.33 14.49
C ARG A 445 1.60 -1.36 14.78
N ASN A 446 1.56 -1.93 15.97
CA ASN A 446 2.22 -3.16 16.36
C ASN A 446 1.19 -4.22 16.81
N ASP A 447 1.59 -5.27 17.57
CA ASP A 447 0.66 -6.30 18.05
C ASP A 447 -0.09 -5.93 19.33
N LYS A 448 0.05 -4.69 19.82
CA LYS A 448 -0.55 -4.21 21.07
C LYS A 448 -1.36 -2.94 20.91
N GLU A 449 -0.97 -2.09 19.97
CA GLU A 449 -1.58 -0.77 19.79
C GLU A 449 -1.51 -0.27 18.36
N ILE A 450 -2.38 0.68 18.04
CA ILE A 450 -2.29 1.57 16.88
C ILE A 450 -2.11 3.00 17.39
N VAL A 451 -1.27 3.78 16.72
CA VAL A 451 -0.97 5.16 17.07
C VAL A 451 -1.30 6.10 15.93
N CYS A 452 -1.71 7.32 16.27
CA CYS A 452 -1.82 8.44 15.34
C CYS A 452 -0.74 9.46 15.69
N VAL A 453 0.11 9.77 14.73
CA VAL A 453 1.24 10.70 14.87
C VAL A 453 0.99 11.92 14.01
N ASP A 454 1.04 13.11 14.62
CA ASP A 454 0.89 14.38 13.93
C ASP A 454 2.20 14.74 13.20
N VAL A 455 2.08 14.99 11.91
CA VAL A 455 3.18 15.42 11.05
C VAL A 455 2.80 16.65 10.22
N ALA A 456 1.76 17.36 10.65
CA ALA A 456 1.41 18.65 10.08
C ALA A 456 2.53 19.67 10.36
N ALA A 457 2.90 20.45 9.35
CA ALA A 457 3.74 21.62 9.55
C ALA A 457 2.92 22.68 10.33
N ASP A 458 3.48 23.20 11.42
CA ASP A 458 2.85 24.29 12.16
C ASP A 458 2.66 25.49 11.23
N HIS A 459 1.43 25.95 11.07
CA HIS A 459 1.13 27.17 10.33
C HIS A 459 1.54 28.45 11.09
N GLY A 460 2.40 28.33 12.12
CA GLY A 460 2.76 29.37 13.07
C GLY A 460 4.22 29.81 13.14
N ALA A 461 5.11 29.30 12.29
CA ALA A 461 6.56 29.62 12.36
C ALA A 461 7.05 30.65 11.33
N ASP A 462 6.14 31.29 10.57
CA ASP A 462 6.46 32.46 9.75
C ASP A 462 5.94 33.73 10.45
N LYS A 463 6.63 34.12 11.53
CA LYS A 463 6.60 35.49 12.09
C LYS A 463 8.03 36.00 12.26
#